data_30112f5aaacd75e470ee239435a4aadb
#
_entry.id   30112f5aaacd75e470ee239435a4aadb
#
_cell.length_a   1.000
_cell.length_b   1.000
_cell.length_c   1.000
_cell.angle_alpha   90.00
_cell.angle_beta   90.00
_cell.angle_gamma   90.00
#
_symmetry.space_group_name_H-M   'P 1'
#
loop_
_entity.id
_entity.type
_entity.pdbx_description
1 polymer ?
#
loop_
_entity_poly.entity_id
_entity_poly.type
_entity_poly.pdbx_seq_one_letter_code
_entity_poly.pdbx_strand_id
1 'polypeptide(L)'
;AQIRCVMFRNRNRSLRVKPQDGSKVLLRGKISLYEGRGEFQLSADTLEDIGDGELLRAFEQLKVKLQKEGLFDVKNKKSIPAVPKHVGVITSPSGAAIRDVLNILERRFPAIKVTILPSQVQGKEAVQKIREALLFANRYRTFPFDILLLTRGGGSLEDLWPFNSETIARTIADIDIPIVSAIGHESDTSISDFVADLRA
;
A
#
# COMPACT_ATOMS: atom_id res chain seq x y z
N ALA A 1 -30.68 7.77 4.28
CA ALA A 1 -31.04 9.10 3.76
C ALA A 1 -29.88 9.61 2.89
N GLN A 2 -30.20 10.28 1.78
CA GLN A 2 -29.23 10.83 0.83
C GLN A 2 -29.49 12.33 0.68
N ILE A 3 -28.44 13.14 0.66
CA ILE A 3 -28.52 14.57 0.41
C ILE A 3 -27.54 14.97 -0.70
N ARG A 4 -27.99 15.83 -1.61
CA ARG A 4 -27.12 16.39 -2.64
C ARG A 4 -26.20 17.43 -2.03
N CYS A 5 -24.89 17.32 -2.31
CA CYS A 5 -23.91 18.31 -1.86
C CYS A 5 -23.35 19.07 -3.06
N VAL A 6 -23.13 20.38 -2.89
CA VAL A 6 -22.58 21.27 -3.91
C VAL A 6 -21.43 22.04 -3.28
N MET A 7 -20.28 22.08 -3.94
CA MET A 7 -19.17 22.93 -3.56
C MET A 7 -18.83 23.87 -4.71
N PHE A 8 -18.87 25.20 -4.46
CA PHE A 8 -18.59 26.18 -5.49
C PHE A 8 -17.10 26.23 -5.85
N ARG A 9 -16.81 26.61 -7.10
CA ARG A 9 -15.47 26.61 -7.69
C ARG A 9 -14.42 27.32 -6.82
N ASN A 10 -14.79 28.41 -6.16
CA ASN A 10 -13.86 29.17 -5.31
C ASN A 10 -13.41 28.39 -4.07
N ARG A 11 -14.29 27.54 -3.51
CA ARG A 11 -13.98 26.67 -2.37
C ARG A 11 -13.30 25.37 -2.82
N ASN A 12 -13.69 24.84 -3.97
CA ASN A 12 -13.14 23.63 -4.55
C ASN A 12 -11.64 23.78 -4.92
N ARG A 13 -11.17 24.98 -5.27
CA ARG A 13 -9.74 25.26 -5.56
C ARG A 13 -8.81 25.07 -4.36
N SER A 14 -9.31 25.16 -3.16
CA SER A 14 -8.54 25.02 -1.91
C SER A 14 -8.53 23.58 -1.36
N LEU A 15 -9.23 22.65 -2.02
CA LEU A 15 -9.25 21.26 -1.59
C LEU A 15 -7.89 20.60 -1.82
N ARG A 16 -7.36 19.99 -0.76
CA ARG A 16 -6.15 19.17 -0.80
C ARG A 16 -6.42 17.77 -1.36
N VAL A 17 -7.65 17.28 -1.19
CA VAL A 17 -8.09 15.93 -1.60
C VAL A 17 -9.31 16.06 -2.48
N LYS A 18 -9.33 15.34 -3.61
CA LYS A 18 -10.51 15.21 -4.45
C LYS A 18 -11.33 14.03 -3.95
N PRO A 19 -12.62 14.23 -3.55
CA PRO A 19 -13.45 13.13 -3.11
C PRO A 19 -13.68 12.14 -4.25
N GLN A 20 -13.67 10.85 -3.92
CA GLN A 20 -13.98 9.75 -4.82
C GLN A 20 -15.23 9.02 -4.33
N ASP A 21 -15.86 8.23 -5.20
CA ASP A 21 -16.99 7.41 -4.81
C ASP A 21 -16.57 6.44 -3.70
N GLY A 22 -17.33 6.44 -2.60
CA GLY A 22 -17.05 5.63 -1.42
C GLY A 22 -16.18 6.31 -0.36
N SER A 23 -15.58 7.48 -0.62
CA SER A 23 -14.80 8.22 0.39
C SER A 23 -15.67 8.67 1.57
N LYS A 24 -15.20 8.47 2.79
CA LYS A 24 -15.85 8.97 4.02
C LYS A 24 -15.32 10.34 4.35
N VAL A 25 -16.15 11.38 4.14
CA VAL A 25 -15.73 12.77 4.25
C VAL A 25 -16.54 13.53 5.30
N LEU A 26 -15.91 14.49 5.98
CA LEU A 26 -16.56 15.47 6.80
C LEU A 26 -16.83 16.72 5.96
N LEU A 27 -18.09 17.03 5.75
CA LEU A 27 -18.53 18.25 5.08
C LEU A 27 -19.02 19.25 6.12
N ARG A 28 -18.50 20.46 6.05
CA ARG A 28 -19.05 21.61 6.77
C ARG A 28 -19.65 22.58 5.76
N GLY A 29 -20.87 23.02 5.99
CA GLY A 29 -21.57 23.90 5.07
C GLY A 29 -22.95 24.28 5.57
N LYS A 30 -23.74 24.91 4.67
CA LYS A 30 -25.08 25.36 4.97
C LYS A 30 -26.09 24.55 4.16
N ILE A 31 -27.18 24.15 4.81
CA ILE A 31 -28.32 23.56 4.11
C ILE A 31 -29.08 24.70 3.45
N SER A 32 -29.35 24.57 2.15
CA SER A 32 -30.17 25.52 1.36
C SER A 32 -31.17 24.77 0.53
N LEU A 33 -32.24 25.49 0.17
CA LEU A 33 -33.25 25.01 -0.79
C LEU A 33 -32.81 25.44 -2.19
N TYR A 34 -32.68 24.49 -3.10
CA TYR A 34 -32.51 24.80 -4.52
C TYR A 34 -33.89 25.07 -5.17
N GLU A 35 -34.23 26.35 -5.31
CA GLU A 35 -35.53 26.78 -5.74
C GLU A 35 -35.97 26.20 -7.11
N GLY A 36 -35.01 25.99 -8.03
CA GLY A 36 -35.28 25.45 -9.35
C GLY A 36 -35.81 24.02 -9.39
N ARG A 37 -35.65 23.24 -8.28
CA ARG A 37 -36.11 21.85 -8.17
C ARG A 37 -36.85 21.56 -6.87
N GLY A 38 -36.92 22.51 -5.94
CA GLY A 38 -37.54 22.31 -4.63
C GLY A 38 -36.83 21.30 -3.74
N GLU A 39 -35.52 21.05 -3.97
CA GLU A 39 -34.74 20.05 -3.24
C GLU A 39 -33.81 20.71 -2.22
N PHE A 40 -33.65 20.06 -1.06
CA PHE A 40 -32.64 20.46 -0.11
C PHE A 40 -31.26 20.05 -0.61
N GLN A 41 -30.28 20.96 -0.52
CA GLN A 41 -28.89 20.69 -0.82
C GLN A 41 -27.97 21.22 0.28
N LEU A 42 -26.83 20.56 0.49
CA LEU A 42 -25.76 21.05 1.34
C LEU A 42 -24.77 21.86 0.49
N SER A 43 -24.71 23.16 0.72
CA SER A 43 -23.65 24.01 0.16
C SER A 43 -22.42 23.87 1.05
N ALA A 44 -21.42 23.08 0.61
CA ALA A 44 -20.24 22.77 1.37
C ALA A 44 -19.21 23.90 1.26
N ASP A 45 -18.72 24.35 2.41
CA ASP A 45 -17.64 25.33 2.55
C ASP A 45 -16.27 24.65 2.70
N THR A 46 -16.22 23.52 3.43
CA THR A 46 -15.01 22.70 3.62
C THR A 46 -15.33 21.22 3.45
N LEU A 47 -14.34 20.49 2.98
CA LEU A 47 -14.34 19.03 2.87
C LEU A 47 -13.04 18.50 3.47
N GLU A 48 -13.17 17.62 4.45
CA GLU A 48 -12.06 16.94 5.11
C GLU A 48 -12.27 15.43 4.95
N ASP A 49 -11.21 14.70 4.60
CA ASP A 49 -11.25 13.25 4.59
C ASP A 49 -11.12 12.72 6.02
N ILE A 50 -12.12 11.95 6.47
CA ILE A 50 -12.12 11.37 7.83
C ILE A 50 -11.40 10.02 7.84
N GLY A 51 -11.40 9.30 6.71
CA GLY A 51 -10.79 8.00 6.59
C GLY A 51 -9.28 8.05 6.84
N ASP A 52 -8.60 9.00 6.21
CA ASP A 52 -7.14 9.16 6.33
C ASP A 52 -6.68 9.45 7.77
N GLY A 53 -7.44 10.20 8.54
CA GLY A 53 -7.06 10.54 9.91
C GLY A 53 -7.07 9.35 10.89
N GLU A 54 -8.02 8.44 10.76
CA GLU A 54 -8.08 7.21 11.55
C GLU A 54 -6.97 6.23 11.14
N LEU A 55 -6.77 6.08 9.83
CA LEU A 55 -5.72 5.24 9.27
C LEU A 55 -4.32 5.74 9.66
N LEU A 56 -4.07 7.04 9.58
CA LEU A 56 -2.80 7.63 10.01
C LEU A 56 -2.51 7.39 11.50
N ARG A 57 -3.51 7.54 12.36
CA ARG A 57 -3.35 7.24 13.79
C ARG A 57 -3.05 5.77 14.03
N ALA A 58 -3.75 4.86 13.36
CA ALA A 58 -3.52 3.42 13.45
C ALA A 58 -2.12 3.05 12.94
N PHE A 59 -1.67 3.66 11.84
CA PHE A 59 -0.31 3.52 11.33
C PHE A 59 0.74 3.92 12.36
N GLU A 60 0.64 5.13 12.93
CA GLU A 60 1.63 5.62 13.91
C GLU A 60 1.62 4.78 15.20
N GLN A 61 0.46 4.34 15.66
CA GLN A 61 0.37 3.44 16.83
C GLN A 61 1.06 2.11 16.57
N LEU A 62 0.80 1.50 15.41
CA LEU A 62 1.42 0.23 15.03
C LEU A 62 2.93 0.39 14.82
N LYS A 63 3.38 1.46 14.17
CA LYS A 63 4.78 1.78 13.98
C LYS A 63 5.53 1.87 15.31
N VAL A 64 4.99 2.66 16.27
CA VAL A 64 5.59 2.80 17.61
C VAL A 64 5.63 1.46 18.34
N LYS A 65 4.57 0.63 18.24
CA LYS A 65 4.51 -0.70 18.84
C LYS A 65 5.63 -1.60 18.31
N LEU A 66 5.70 -1.76 16.98
CA LEU A 66 6.66 -2.67 16.35
C LEU A 66 8.11 -2.18 16.49
N GLN A 67 8.32 -0.87 16.53
CA GLN A 67 9.62 -0.28 16.81
C GLN A 67 10.10 -0.59 18.23
N LYS A 68 9.22 -0.50 19.24
CA LYS A 68 9.54 -0.88 20.63
C LYS A 68 9.87 -2.36 20.78
N GLU A 69 9.26 -3.21 19.96
CA GLU A 69 9.54 -4.64 19.90
C GLU A 69 10.84 -4.96 19.14
N GLY A 70 11.48 -3.97 18.50
CA GLY A 70 12.73 -4.13 17.77
C GLY A 70 12.58 -4.74 16.38
N LEU A 71 11.33 -4.82 15.80
CA LEU A 71 11.13 -5.41 14.48
C LEU A 71 11.86 -4.64 13.37
N PHE A 72 12.13 -3.37 13.57
CA PHE A 72 12.79 -2.49 12.58
C PHE A 72 14.31 -2.40 12.78
N ASP A 73 14.87 -3.11 13.76
CA ASP A 73 16.28 -3.03 14.08
C ASP A 73 17.14 -3.50 12.90
N VAL A 74 18.17 -2.74 12.59
CA VAL A 74 19.11 -3.04 11.50
C VAL A 74 19.78 -4.41 11.67
N LYS A 75 19.99 -4.86 12.92
CA LYS A 75 20.56 -6.17 13.22
C LYS A 75 19.71 -7.36 12.73
N ASN A 76 18.41 -7.15 12.53
CA ASN A 76 17.48 -8.17 12.07
C ASN A 76 17.39 -8.20 10.53
N LYS A 77 17.97 -7.21 9.84
CA LYS A 77 17.91 -7.12 8.37
C LYS A 77 18.94 -8.03 7.73
N LYS A 78 18.48 -8.77 6.75
CA LYS A 78 19.31 -9.70 5.95
C LYS A 78 20.04 -8.94 4.85
N SER A 79 21.26 -9.38 4.55
CA SER A 79 22.03 -8.80 3.45
C SER A 79 21.41 -9.14 2.10
N ILE A 80 21.27 -8.14 1.26
CA ILE A 80 20.83 -8.33 -0.12
C ILE A 80 21.98 -8.92 -0.92
N PRO A 81 21.79 -10.05 -1.64
CA PRO A 81 22.85 -10.61 -2.47
C PRO A 81 23.24 -9.64 -3.60
N ALA A 82 24.54 -9.46 -3.81
CA ALA A 82 25.06 -8.55 -4.84
C ALA A 82 24.64 -8.96 -6.26
N VAL A 83 24.53 -10.26 -6.52
CA VAL A 83 24.11 -10.82 -7.82
C VAL A 83 23.11 -11.95 -7.56
N PRO A 84 21.82 -11.62 -7.38
CA PRO A 84 20.77 -12.62 -7.22
C PRO A 84 20.58 -13.38 -8.54
N LYS A 85 20.34 -14.68 -8.46
CA LYS A 85 20.06 -15.54 -9.64
C LYS A 85 18.55 -15.77 -9.81
N HIS A 86 17.80 -15.75 -8.73
CA HIS A 86 16.38 -16.02 -8.73
C HIS A 86 15.61 -15.04 -7.82
N VAL A 87 14.76 -14.23 -8.45
CA VAL A 87 13.88 -13.27 -7.77
C VAL A 87 12.44 -13.79 -7.75
N GLY A 88 11.83 -13.82 -6.57
CA GLY A 88 10.39 -14.00 -6.41
C GLY A 88 9.69 -12.64 -6.35
N VAL A 89 8.72 -12.38 -7.21
CA VAL A 89 7.98 -11.11 -7.23
C VAL A 89 6.55 -11.35 -6.74
N ILE A 90 6.23 -10.81 -5.56
CA ILE A 90 4.89 -10.87 -4.95
C ILE A 90 4.12 -9.62 -5.36
N THR A 91 3.14 -9.80 -6.23
CA THR A 91 2.34 -8.68 -6.77
C THR A 91 1.09 -9.19 -7.48
N SER A 92 0.21 -8.26 -7.89
CA SER A 92 -0.89 -8.58 -8.80
C SER A 92 -0.36 -8.90 -10.21
N PRO A 93 -0.73 -10.04 -10.79
CA PRO A 93 -0.23 -10.47 -12.11
C PRO A 93 -0.70 -9.57 -13.27
N SER A 94 -1.78 -8.80 -13.07
CA SER A 94 -2.34 -7.87 -14.08
C SER A 94 -1.98 -6.40 -13.84
N GLY A 95 -1.24 -6.10 -12.78
CA GLY A 95 -0.89 -4.72 -12.40
C GLY A 95 0.13 -4.07 -13.34
N ALA A 96 0.24 -2.73 -13.28
CA ALA A 96 1.29 -1.99 -13.97
C ALA A 96 2.67 -2.28 -13.35
N ALA A 97 2.74 -2.35 -12.03
CA ALA A 97 3.99 -2.56 -11.30
C ALA A 97 4.79 -3.79 -11.77
N ILE A 98 4.12 -4.93 -12.07
CA ILE A 98 4.83 -6.12 -12.57
C ILE A 98 5.46 -5.89 -13.95
N ARG A 99 4.78 -5.15 -14.83
CA ARG A 99 5.32 -4.84 -16.16
C ARG A 99 6.56 -3.97 -16.05
N ASP A 100 6.51 -2.97 -15.17
CA ASP A 100 7.65 -2.07 -14.93
C ASP A 100 8.85 -2.85 -14.37
N VAL A 101 8.64 -3.72 -13.39
CA VAL A 101 9.68 -4.60 -12.85
C VAL A 101 10.29 -5.48 -13.93
N LEU A 102 9.47 -6.16 -14.74
CA LEU A 102 9.95 -7.04 -15.79
C LEU A 102 10.73 -6.28 -16.85
N ASN A 103 10.24 -5.13 -17.32
CA ASN A 103 10.90 -4.29 -18.30
C ASN A 103 12.27 -3.79 -17.81
N ILE A 104 12.37 -3.41 -16.53
CA ILE A 104 13.63 -2.97 -15.93
C ILE A 104 14.62 -4.13 -15.83
N LEU A 105 14.17 -5.28 -15.34
CA LEU A 105 15.03 -6.46 -15.19
C LEU A 105 15.51 -6.97 -16.55
N GLU A 106 14.64 -7.07 -17.54
CA GLU A 106 15.00 -7.48 -18.91
C GLU A 106 16.08 -6.56 -19.51
N ARG A 107 15.95 -5.26 -19.30
CA ARG A 107 16.90 -4.29 -19.84
C ARG A 107 18.24 -4.27 -19.08
N ARG A 108 18.20 -4.41 -17.72
CA ARG A 108 19.39 -4.20 -16.88
C ARG A 108 20.08 -5.48 -16.45
N PHE A 109 19.33 -6.58 -16.33
CA PHE A 109 19.84 -7.87 -15.88
C PHE A 109 19.05 -9.04 -16.48
N PRO A 110 19.13 -9.26 -17.80
CA PRO A 110 18.33 -10.26 -18.52
C PRO A 110 18.61 -11.71 -18.12
N ALA A 111 19.73 -11.98 -17.47
CA ALA A 111 20.10 -13.34 -17.01
C ALA A 111 19.39 -13.78 -15.72
N ILE A 112 18.67 -12.86 -15.05
CA ILE A 112 18.02 -13.20 -13.79
C ILE A 112 16.74 -14.03 -14.03
N LYS A 113 16.58 -15.09 -13.26
CA LYS A 113 15.32 -15.84 -13.23
C LYS A 113 14.29 -15.08 -12.39
N VAL A 114 13.12 -14.81 -12.94
CA VAL A 114 12.00 -14.16 -12.26
C VAL A 114 10.85 -15.13 -12.13
N THR A 115 10.34 -15.32 -10.93
CA THR A 115 9.10 -16.08 -10.68
C THR A 115 8.07 -15.15 -10.06
N ILE A 116 6.93 -15.01 -10.71
CA ILE A 116 5.81 -14.23 -10.19
C ILE A 116 5.05 -15.11 -9.20
N LEU A 117 4.87 -14.59 -7.99
CA LEU A 117 4.02 -15.12 -6.95
C LEU A 117 2.73 -14.28 -6.93
N PRO A 118 1.68 -14.72 -7.66
CA PRO A 118 0.49 -13.90 -7.84
C PRO A 118 -0.23 -13.70 -6.51
N SER A 119 -0.51 -12.44 -6.18
CA SER A 119 -1.19 -12.07 -4.96
C SER A 119 -2.13 -10.89 -5.19
N GLN A 120 -3.27 -10.88 -4.52
CA GLN A 120 -4.04 -9.67 -4.36
C GLN A 120 -3.26 -8.72 -3.45
N VAL A 121 -3.02 -7.48 -3.92
CA VAL A 121 -2.23 -6.47 -3.22
C VAL A 121 -3.08 -5.29 -2.74
N GLN A 122 -4.40 -5.39 -2.85
CA GLN A 122 -5.39 -4.43 -2.36
C GLN A 122 -6.71 -5.13 -2.03
N GLY A 123 -7.56 -4.46 -1.24
CA GLY A 123 -8.84 -5.00 -0.80
C GLY A 123 -8.73 -5.92 0.43
N LYS A 124 -9.88 -6.46 0.86
CA LYS A 124 -10.02 -7.15 2.15
C LYS A 124 -9.18 -8.42 2.29
N GLU A 125 -8.94 -9.13 1.20
CA GLU A 125 -8.20 -10.39 1.22
C GLU A 125 -6.69 -10.21 1.04
N ALA A 126 -6.23 -8.99 0.71
CA ALA A 126 -4.84 -8.73 0.35
C ALA A 126 -3.86 -9.16 1.47
N VAL A 127 -4.16 -8.87 2.73
CA VAL A 127 -3.32 -9.25 3.87
C VAL A 127 -3.07 -10.75 3.91
N GLN A 128 -4.15 -11.54 3.77
CA GLN A 128 -4.05 -12.99 3.80
C GLN A 128 -3.31 -13.53 2.57
N LYS A 129 -3.59 -13.00 1.38
CA LYS A 129 -2.96 -13.45 0.12
C LYS A 129 -1.47 -13.13 0.07
N ILE A 130 -1.06 -11.94 0.51
CA ILE A 130 0.35 -11.57 0.62
C ILE A 130 1.07 -12.49 1.63
N ARG A 131 0.46 -12.73 2.79
CA ARG A 131 1.01 -13.66 3.79
C ARG A 131 1.19 -15.07 3.23
N GLU A 132 0.19 -15.60 2.54
CA GLU A 132 0.27 -16.92 1.88
C GLU A 132 1.41 -16.99 0.88
N ALA A 133 1.57 -15.95 0.04
CA ALA A 133 2.65 -15.87 -0.95
C ALA A 133 4.04 -15.82 -0.30
N LEU A 134 4.20 -15.03 0.77
CA LEU A 134 5.44 -14.96 1.55
C LEU A 134 5.82 -16.31 2.17
N LEU A 135 4.86 -16.97 2.84
CA LEU A 135 5.07 -18.28 3.46
C LEU A 135 5.34 -19.37 2.41
N PHE A 136 4.65 -19.32 1.27
CA PHE A 136 4.92 -20.22 0.15
C PHE A 136 6.36 -20.05 -0.32
N ALA A 137 6.80 -18.82 -0.58
CA ALA A 137 8.15 -18.52 -1.03
C ALA A 137 9.21 -19.07 -0.07
N ASN A 138 9.01 -18.89 1.24
CA ASN A 138 9.94 -19.37 2.26
C ASN A 138 10.04 -20.89 2.34
N ARG A 139 8.96 -21.61 1.98
CA ARG A 139 8.92 -23.08 1.99
C ARG A 139 9.35 -23.71 0.66
N TYR A 140 9.44 -22.93 -0.40
CA TYR A 140 9.73 -23.42 -1.72
C TYR A 140 11.22 -23.79 -1.87
N ARG A 141 11.53 -25.09 -1.94
CA ARG A 141 12.90 -25.62 -1.91
C ARG A 141 13.43 -26.13 -3.25
N THR A 142 12.56 -26.38 -4.22
CA THR A 142 12.97 -26.94 -5.53
C THR A 142 13.89 -25.99 -6.31
N PHE A 143 13.55 -24.69 -6.29
CA PHE A 143 14.39 -23.61 -6.81
C PHE A 143 14.25 -22.44 -5.86
N PRO A 144 15.07 -22.37 -4.80
CA PRO A 144 14.94 -21.36 -3.76
C PRO A 144 15.13 -19.96 -4.36
N PHE A 145 14.45 -19.00 -3.76
CA PHE A 145 14.61 -17.59 -4.10
C PHE A 145 15.83 -17.01 -3.37
N ASP A 146 16.63 -16.23 -4.08
CA ASP A 146 17.72 -15.47 -3.48
C ASP A 146 17.21 -14.17 -2.84
N ILE A 147 16.10 -13.65 -3.38
CA ILE A 147 15.48 -12.40 -2.94
C ILE A 147 13.99 -12.41 -3.29
N LEU A 148 13.20 -11.78 -2.45
CA LEU A 148 11.79 -11.50 -2.71
C LEU A 148 11.57 -10.01 -2.94
N LEU A 149 10.78 -9.66 -3.94
CA LEU A 149 10.30 -8.31 -4.19
C LEU A 149 8.80 -8.28 -3.88
N LEU A 150 8.43 -7.53 -2.84
CA LEU A 150 7.03 -7.24 -2.51
C LEU A 150 6.68 -5.89 -3.13
N THR A 151 5.84 -5.89 -4.16
CA THR A 151 5.60 -4.66 -4.92
C THR A 151 4.14 -4.40 -5.22
N ARG A 152 3.81 -3.13 -5.17
CA ARG A 152 2.54 -2.55 -5.58
C ARG A 152 2.76 -1.10 -6.03
N GLY A 153 2.21 -0.72 -7.17
CA GLY A 153 2.23 0.67 -7.64
C GLY A 153 1.48 1.63 -6.71
N GLY A 154 1.48 2.92 -7.01
CA GLY A 154 0.79 3.94 -6.24
C GLY A 154 -0.72 3.72 -6.14
N GLY A 155 -1.39 4.44 -5.24
CA GLY A 155 -2.83 4.37 -5.00
C GLY A 155 -3.23 5.19 -3.77
N SER A 156 -4.48 5.08 -3.35
CA SER A 156 -4.96 5.73 -2.14
C SER A 156 -4.35 5.08 -0.87
N LEU A 157 -4.47 5.76 0.26
CA LEU A 157 -4.00 5.24 1.55
C LEU A 157 -4.69 3.91 1.90
N GLU A 158 -6.00 3.80 1.61
CA GLU A 158 -6.76 2.56 1.80
C GLU A 158 -6.25 1.41 0.92
N ASP A 159 -5.87 1.71 -0.31
CA ASP A 159 -5.31 0.73 -1.23
C ASP A 159 -3.95 0.20 -0.78
N LEU A 160 -3.15 1.04 -0.15
CA LEU A 160 -1.84 0.69 0.43
C LEU A 160 -1.96 0.10 1.83
N TRP A 161 -3.15 0.19 2.45
CA TRP A 161 -3.36 -0.21 3.83
C TRP A 161 -2.98 -1.66 4.16
N PRO A 162 -3.17 -2.66 3.30
CA PRO A 162 -2.72 -4.02 3.57
C PRO A 162 -1.26 -4.13 4.01
N PHE A 163 -0.38 -3.28 3.47
CA PHE A 163 1.04 -3.25 3.79
C PHE A 163 1.36 -2.61 5.15
N ASN A 164 0.36 -2.01 5.79
CA ASN A 164 0.40 -1.52 7.17
C ASN A 164 -0.15 -2.55 8.17
N SER A 165 -0.29 -3.80 7.77
CA SER A 165 -0.78 -4.88 8.63
C SER A 165 0.34 -5.43 9.52
N GLU A 166 0.07 -5.56 10.82
CA GLU A 166 0.96 -6.25 11.77
C GLU A 166 1.24 -7.70 11.34
N THR A 167 0.25 -8.38 10.78
CA THR A 167 0.39 -9.75 10.28
C THR A 167 1.45 -9.85 9.17
N ILE A 168 1.44 -8.92 8.21
CA ILE A 168 2.44 -8.90 7.14
C ILE A 168 3.81 -8.52 7.71
N ALA A 169 3.89 -7.52 8.57
CA ALA A 169 5.12 -7.11 9.21
C ALA A 169 5.83 -8.27 9.91
N ARG A 170 5.11 -9.01 10.75
CA ARG A 170 5.66 -10.18 11.44
C ARG A 170 6.04 -11.30 10.47
N THR A 171 5.22 -11.54 9.44
CA THR A 171 5.56 -12.54 8.42
C THR A 171 6.85 -12.17 7.67
N ILE A 172 7.05 -10.90 7.31
CA ILE A 172 8.30 -10.43 6.68
C ILE A 172 9.50 -10.67 7.61
N ALA A 173 9.36 -10.39 8.91
CA ALA A 173 10.43 -10.60 9.88
C ALA A 173 10.82 -12.09 10.03
N ASP A 174 9.83 -12.99 9.91
CA ASP A 174 10.00 -14.44 10.08
C ASP A 174 10.50 -15.17 8.81
N ILE A 175 10.55 -14.50 7.65
CA ILE A 175 11.04 -15.09 6.40
C ILE A 175 12.56 -15.10 6.37
N ASP A 176 13.18 -16.21 5.96
CA ASP A 176 14.64 -16.36 5.85
C ASP A 176 15.23 -15.65 4.62
N ILE A 177 14.43 -15.48 3.57
CA ILE A 177 14.84 -14.89 2.30
C ILE A 177 14.87 -13.38 2.43
N PRO A 178 15.88 -12.66 1.95
CA PRO A 178 15.90 -11.21 1.91
C PRO A 178 14.71 -10.63 1.14
N ILE A 179 14.07 -9.60 1.71
CA ILE A 179 12.87 -8.98 1.12
C ILE A 179 13.15 -7.52 0.79
N VAL A 180 12.88 -7.16 -0.47
CA VAL A 180 12.81 -5.76 -0.93
C VAL A 180 11.36 -5.33 -0.97
N SER A 181 11.05 -4.23 -0.31
CA SER A 181 9.74 -3.57 -0.38
C SER A 181 9.77 -2.44 -1.40
N ALA A 182 8.83 -2.48 -2.34
CA ALA A 182 8.62 -1.46 -3.39
C ALA A 182 7.12 -1.13 -3.47
N ILE A 183 6.62 -0.39 -2.49
CA ILE A 183 5.20 -0.12 -2.27
C ILE A 183 4.92 1.36 -2.42
N GLY A 184 3.96 1.71 -3.30
CA GLY A 184 3.60 3.09 -3.55
C GLY A 184 4.66 3.87 -4.32
N HIS A 185 4.71 5.18 -4.13
CA HIS A 185 5.71 6.08 -4.67
C HIS A 185 6.78 6.41 -3.60
N GLU A 186 7.78 7.18 -3.94
CA GLU A 186 8.86 7.59 -3.03
C GLU A 186 8.35 8.28 -1.75
N SER A 187 7.24 9.02 -1.85
CA SER A 187 6.58 9.70 -0.71
C SER A 187 5.80 8.77 0.20
N ASP A 188 5.41 7.60 -0.29
CA ASP A 188 4.56 6.68 0.46
C ASP A 188 5.45 5.77 1.31
N THR A 189 5.14 5.64 2.60
CA THR A 189 5.90 4.75 3.48
C THR A 189 4.93 3.83 4.22
N SER A 190 5.18 2.54 4.14
CA SER A 190 4.38 1.50 4.80
C SER A 190 5.15 0.84 5.96
N ILE A 191 4.42 0.14 6.82
CA ILE A 191 5.03 -0.70 7.87
C ILE A 191 5.91 -1.78 7.25
N SER A 192 5.52 -2.33 6.10
CA SER A 192 6.34 -3.32 5.37
C SER A 192 7.69 -2.77 4.97
N ASP A 193 7.81 -1.47 4.64
CA ASP A 193 9.09 -0.83 4.29
C ASP A 193 10.05 -0.76 5.47
N PHE A 194 9.53 -0.56 6.69
CA PHE A 194 10.36 -0.54 7.88
C PHE A 194 10.89 -1.91 8.26
N VAL A 195 10.11 -2.98 8.02
CA VAL A 195 10.48 -4.35 8.38
C VAL A 195 11.32 -5.00 7.29
N ALA A 196 11.05 -4.74 6.01
CA ALA A 196 11.81 -5.30 4.89
C ALA A 196 13.31 -5.00 4.99
N ASP A 197 14.14 -5.84 4.40
CA ASP A 197 15.59 -5.73 4.43
C ASP A 197 16.09 -4.52 3.64
N LEU A 198 15.37 -4.15 2.57
CA LEU A 198 15.62 -2.97 1.76
C LEU A 198 14.30 -2.36 1.30
N ARG A 199 14.24 -1.04 1.23
CA ARG A 199 13.22 -0.27 0.53
C ARG A 199 13.78 0.19 -0.82
N ALA A 200 13.03 -0.03 -1.93
CA ALA A 200 13.38 0.43 -3.28
C ALA A 200 12.85 1.85 -3.54
#